data_287959526c26665e275e851d19a70dc9
#
_entry.id   287959526c26665e275e851d19a70dc9
#
_cell.length_a   1.000
_cell.length_b   1.000
_cell.length_c   1.000
_cell.angle_alpha   90.00
_cell.angle_beta   90.00
_cell.angle_gamma   90.00
#
_symmetry.space_group_name_H-M   'P 1'
#
loop_
_entity.id
_entity.type
_entity.pdbx_description
1 polymer ?
#
loop_
_entity_poly.entity_id
_entity_poly.type
_entity_poly.pdbx_seq_one_letter_code
_entity_poly.pdbx_strand_id
1 'polypeptide(L)'
;MGGSVDAANRTDRRTFLKKTGACSVLTAGLAGCVGTEGNGNGDGNGGTPTDEPTDGDTTAGTTTEMAGPERVVIGQPASLTGQWDFLQPAVSQSTDLAVQEINEAGGPLDATLEVQRRDTAVDPQQARQVVRQLVDSDEVHAINGLFSSEIVPLWDFLQEQQVPVVTPWPGTTFLDTRGGDKGTDDLGDDEWLWRTVIGDTVHTSGAAEAMIDEAGIEQMGILSATSAGEEGWTRQFVNWYESLGGEVVEVVSAQGGQSSYQSQLDRLFENDFEAWALSFALEDATTIIRNWDEGGYGRQLLMEDGLRDPGLIDAVGDVAEGAWIAAGSTEGPNFESFLPKFRDAGDASLHPWGVAAYDATNVIALAIHHAGEASHDAIQRSLGDVARGGGTTVTTFAEGKEALDNGEEINYEGAVTNVDFTPHGNVWGDVAVDRVTPDGFENEFTIGADKLQAEIDDY
;
A
#
# COMPACT_ATOMS: atom_id res chain seq x y z
N MET A 1 -31.29 -51.74 -10.68
CA MET A 1 -29.95 -52.08 -11.18
C MET A 1 -29.29 -50.77 -11.57
N GLY A 2 -28.57 -50.06 -10.80
CA GLY A 2 -27.43 -50.43 -9.99
C GLY A 2 -26.17 -50.08 -10.76
N GLY A 3 -25.58 -48.92 -10.49
CA GLY A 3 -24.32 -48.51 -11.08
C GLY A 3 -23.86 -47.17 -10.46
N SER A 4 -23.29 -47.26 -9.29
CA SER A 4 -22.50 -46.17 -8.68
C SER A 4 -21.23 -46.00 -9.51
N VAL A 5 -20.84 -44.75 -9.80
CA VAL A 5 -19.52 -44.39 -10.27
C VAL A 5 -18.87 -43.48 -9.25
N ASP A 6 -17.70 -43.92 -8.80
CA ASP A 6 -16.87 -43.47 -7.71
C ASP A 6 -16.48 -41.97 -7.74
N ALA A 7 -16.62 -41.35 -6.58
CA ALA A 7 -15.86 -40.19 -6.18
C ALA A 7 -14.42 -40.64 -5.80
N ALA A 8 -13.43 -40.30 -6.61
CA ALA A 8 -12.02 -40.33 -6.19
C ALA A 8 -11.15 -39.56 -7.21
N ASN A 9 -10.86 -38.30 -6.93
CA ASN A 9 -9.50 -37.74 -7.03
C ASN A 9 -9.50 -36.23 -6.69
N ARG A 10 -9.65 -35.93 -5.42
CA ARG A 10 -9.13 -34.66 -4.89
C ARG A 10 -7.76 -34.96 -4.29
N THR A 11 -6.72 -34.77 -5.08
CA THR A 11 -5.35 -34.89 -4.64
C THR A 11 -4.99 -33.65 -3.83
N ASP A 12 -4.87 -33.86 -2.53
CA ASP A 12 -4.41 -32.89 -1.54
C ASP A 12 -3.04 -32.29 -1.94
N ARG A 13 -3.04 -30.99 -2.27
CA ARG A 13 -1.84 -30.21 -2.64
C ARG A 13 -0.94 -29.83 -1.44
N ARG A 14 -1.30 -30.22 -0.22
CA ARG A 14 -0.53 -29.90 1.00
C ARG A 14 0.67 -30.82 1.26
N THR A 15 0.94 -31.82 0.45
CA THR A 15 1.98 -32.82 0.72
C THR A 15 3.24 -32.69 -0.14
N PHE A 16 3.41 -31.67 -0.96
CA PHE A 16 4.56 -31.58 -1.89
C PHE A 16 5.73 -30.71 -1.40
N LEU A 17 5.66 -30.06 -0.24
CA LEU A 17 6.71 -29.16 0.26
C LEU A 17 7.53 -29.70 1.45
N LYS A 18 7.51 -30.99 1.72
CA LYS A 18 8.35 -31.60 2.77
C LYS A 18 9.16 -32.77 2.28
N LYS A 19 10.07 -32.58 1.34
CA LYS A 19 11.19 -33.50 1.10
C LYS A 19 12.16 -32.92 0.06
N THR A 20 13.14 -32.13 0.50
CA THR A 20 14.51 -32.13 -0.05
C THR A 20 15.34 -31.19 0.80
N GLY A 21 16.31 -31.71 1.49
CA GLY A 21 17.31 -30.90 2.09
C GLY A 21 18.11 -31.59 3.16
N ALA A 22 19.03 -32.38 2.84
CA ALA A 22 20.16 -32.70 3.69
C ALA A 22 21.39 -32.76 2.80
N CYS A 23 22.28 -31.79 2.91
CA CYS A 23 23.69 -31.93 2.52
C CYS A 23 24.56 -31.06 3.42
N SER A 24 25.18 -31.71 4.22
CA SER A 24 26.46 -31.76 4.95
C SER A 24 27.37 -30.55 4.91
N VAL A 25 27.74 -30.16 6.12
CA VAL A 25 28.85 -29.34 6.60
C VAL A 25 30.18 -29.94 6.12
N LEU A 26 31.09 -29.07 5.69
CA LEU A 26 32.52 -29.30 5.71
C LEU A 26 33.23 -28.06 6.25
N THR A 27 33.72 -28.23 7.49
CA THR A 27 34.64 -27.34 8.19
C THR A 27 36.04 -27.42 7.59
N ALA A 28 36.68 -26.28 7.41
CA ALA A 28 38.15 -26.23 7.39
C ALA A 28 38.57 -24.91 8.06
N GLY A 29 39.11 -25.07 9.24
CA GLY A 29 39.80 -24.00 9.95
C GLY A 29 41.20 -23.79 9.42
N LEU A 30 41.75 -22.60 9.66
CA LEU A 30 43.18 -22.40 9.83
C LEU A 30 43.43 -21.19 10.73
N ALA A 31 44.22 -21.49 11.72
CA ALA A 31 44.73 -20.61 12.77
C ALA A 31 45.84 -19.68 12.25
N GLY A 32 46.04 -18.58 12.98
CA GLY A 32 47.22 -17.73 12.83
C GLY A 32 47.35 -16.76 14.00
N CYS A 33 48.13 -17.18 14.99
CA CYS A 33 48.62 -16.38 16.11
C CYS A 33 49.69 -15.36 15.69
N VAL A 34 49.88 -14.34 16.52
CA VAL A 34 51.14 -13.76 17.10
C VAL A 34 50.72 -12.35 17.53
N GLY A 35 50.75 -11.86 18.76
CA GLY A 35 51.70 -12.00 19.86
C GLY A 35 52.73 -10.88 19.85
N THR A 36 52.60 -9.90 20.73
CA THR A 36 53.79 -9.27 21.33
C THR A 36 53.43 -8.61 22.66
N GLU A 37 54.26 -8.98 23.61
CA GLU A 37 54.33 -8.54 25.01
C GLU A 37 54.89 -7.13 25.15
N GLY A 38 54.55 -6.48 26.27
CA GLY A 38 55.19 -5.26 26.72
C GLY A 38 55.04 -5.09 28.23
N ASN A 39 56.02 -5.55 28.94
CA ASN A 39 56.21 -5.63 30.36
C ASN A 39 56.42 -4.24 31.02
N GLY A 40 55.98 -4.05 32.28
CA GLY A 40 56.32 -2.86 33.08
C GLY A 40 55.82 -2.95 34.51
N ASN A 41 56.69 -3.46 35.33
CA ASN A 41 56.65 -3.72 36.76
C ASN A 41 56.60 -2.44 37.58
N GLY A 42 56.03 -2.46 38.80
CA GLY A 42 56.17 -1.39 39.79
C GLY A 42 55.39 -1.65 41.09
N ASP A 43 56.10 -2.17 42.02
CA ASP A 43 55.78 -2.58 43.40
C ASP A 43 55.11 -1.49 44.27
N GLY A 44 54.31 -1.95 45.26
CA GLY A 44 54.55 -1.66 46.60
C GLY A 44 53.49 -1.02 47.47
N ASN A 45 53.03 -1.84 48.36
CA ASN A 45 52.85 -1.59 49.79
C ASN A 45 51.46 -1.27 50.33
N GLY A 46 51.11 -2.11 51.29
CA GLY A 46 49.89 -2.33 52.01
C GLY A 46 49.52 -1.29 53.07
N GLY A 47 48.31 -1.48 53.56
CA GLY A 47 47.79 -0.79 54.72
C GLY A 47 46.29 -0.97 54.85
N THR A 48 45.88 -1.95 55.65
CA THR A 48 44.54 -2.13 56.21
C THR A 48 44.52 -1.61 57.64
N PRO A 49 43.34 -1.49 58.31
CA PRO A 49 42.04 -0.87 58.04
C PRO A 49 41.66 0.16 59.13
N THR A 50 40.60 0.90 58.97
CA THR A 50 39.78 1.30 60.14
C THR A 50 38.38 1.74 59.67
N ASP A 51 37.35 1.20 60.30
CA ASP A 51 35.92 1.48 60.22
C ASP A 51 35.62 2.88 60.75
N GLU A 52 34.65 3.56 60.17
CA GLU A 52 33.43 4.00 60.81
C GLU A 52 32.59 4.91 59.84
N PRO A 53 31.25 5.00 60.02
CA PRO A 53 30.32 5.37 59.00
C PRO A 53 30.00 6.88 59.01
N THR A 54 29.79 7.44 57.82
CA THR A 54 29.20 8.78 57.69
C THR A 54 28.00 8.75 56.79
N ASP A 55 26.99 9.40 57.29
CA ASP A 55 25.64 9.62 56.86
C ASP A 55 25.42 9.84 55.38
N GLY A 56 24.21 9.43 55.03
CA GLY A 56 23.63 9.55 53.70
C GLY A 56 23.65 10.96 53.09
N ASP A 57 24.15 11.00 51.89
CA ASP A 57 23.73 12.00 50.92
C ASP A 57 22.94 11.26 49.86
N THR A 58 21.62 11.44 49.95
CA THR A 58 20.64 10.98 48.96
C THR A 58 20.82 11.91 47.76
N THR A 59 21.78 11.57 46.91
CA THR A 59 21.81 12.15 45.58
C THR A 59 20.55 11.65 44.85
N ALA A 60 19.52 12.46 44.86
CA ALA A 60 18.41 12.31 43.93
C ALA A 60 19.02 12.20 42.54
N GLY A 61 18.99 10.98 42.00
CA GLY A 61 19.26 10.79 40.58
C GLY A 61 18.31 11.65 39.82
N THR A 62 18.81 12.74 39.27
CA THR A 62 18.11 13.46 38.21
C THR A 62 18.09 12.48 37.06
N THR A 63 16.95 11.79 36.86
CA THR A 63 16.61 11.23 35.59
C THR A 63 16.60 12.42 34.63
N THR A 64 17.64 12.55 33.84
CA THR A 64 17.62 13.40 32.67
C THR A 64 16.58 12.72 31.76
N GLU A 65 15.34 13.20 31.77
CA GLU A 65 14.41 12.95 30.67
C GLU A 65 15.18 13.31 29.42
N MET A 66 15.50 12.34 28.61
CA MET A 66 16.05 12.61 27.28
C MET A 66 14.96 13.39 26.56
N ALA A 67 15.23 14.64 26.25
CA ALA A 67 14.32 15.44 25.46
C ALA A 67 14.08 14.65 24.15
N GLY A 68 12.80 14.46 23.82
CA GLY A 68 12.39 13.85 22.54
C GLY A 68 13.01 14.60 21.35
N PRO A 69 12.93 14.07 20.14
CA PRO A 69 13.42 14.76 18.95
C PRO A 69 12.72 16.12 18.79
N GLU A 70 13.42 17.15 18.34
CA GLU A 70 12.78 18.44 18.05
C GLU A 70 11.89 18.36 16.79
N ARG A 71 12.21 17.40 15.89
CA ARG A 71 11.48 17.14 14.65
C ARG A 71 11.45 15.66 14.31
N VAL A 72 10.38 15.27 13.64
CA VAL A 72 10.19 13.97 12.96
C VAL A 72 10.05 14.22 11.48
N VAL A 73 10.73 13.43 10.66
CA VAL A 73 10.75 13.60 9.20
C VAL A 73 10.21 12.36 8.52
N ILE A 74 9.21 12.52 7.65
CA ILE A 74 8.70 11.49 6.75
C ILE A 74 9.26 11.76 5.35
N GLY A 75 9.83 10.74 4.71
CA GLY A 75 10.23 10.78 3.31
C GLY A 75 9.04 10.51 2.40
N GLN A 76 8.88 11.30 1.35
CA GLN A 76 7.84 11.07 0.34
C GLN A 76 8.48 10.98 -1.05
N PRO A 77 8.89 9.75 -1.49
CA PRO A 77 9.12 9.49 -2.91
C PRO A 77 7.83 9.77 -3.68
N ALA A 78 7.88 10.60 -4.69
CA ALA A 78 6.68 11.16 -5.31
C ALA A 78 6.81 11.21 -6.84
N SER A 79 5.69 11.22 -7.55
CA SER A 79 5.61 11.40 -9.00
C SER A 79 5.45 12.89 -9.35
N LEU A 80 6.48 13.70 -9.05
CA LEU A 80 6.43 15.14 -9.37
C LEU A 80 6.52 15.37 -10.89
N THR A 81 7.10 14.43 -11.61
CA THR A 81 7.19 14.38 -13.07
C THR A 81 6.87 12.97 -13.58
N GLY A 82 6.57 12.83 -14.87
CA GLY A 82 6.34 11.55 -15.51
C GLY A 82 4.88 11.14 -15.64
N GLN A 83 4.64 9.86 -15.85
CA GLN A 83 3.33 9.30 -16.22
C GLN A 83 2.24 9.55 -15.19
N TRP A 84 2.57 9.63 -13.90
CA TRP A 84 1.63 9.74 -12.78
C TRP A 84 1.67 11.11 -12.09
N ASP A 85 2.23 12.14 -12.76
CA ASP A 85 2.35 13.49 -12.18
C ASP A 85 0.98 14.17 -11.93
N PHE A 86 -0.05 13.76 -12.67
CA PHE A 86 -1.42 14.24 -12.49
C PHE A 86 -2.00 13.93 -11.10
N LEU A 87 -1.50 12.89 -10.41
CA LEU A 87 -1.91 12.54 -9.04
C LEU A 87 -1.31 13.46 -7.98
N GLN A 88 -0.17 14.06 -8.29
CA GLN A 88 0.62 14.79 -7.31
C GLN A 88 -0.10 15.95 -6.62
N PRO A 89 -0.98 16.73 -7.28
CA PRO A 89 -1.76 17.77 -6.61
C PRO A 89 -2.62 17.20 -5.47
N ALA A 90 -3.36 16.10 -5.70
CA ALA A 90 -4.18 15.46 -4.67
C ALA A 90 -3.33 14.88 -3.53
N VAL A 91 -2.24 14.18 -3.88
CA VAL A 91 -1.31 13.60 -2.90
C VAL A 91 -0.66 14.67 -2.03
N SER A 92 -0.17 15.76 -2.65
CA SER A 92 0.46 16.85 -1.91
C SER A 92 -0.53 17.53 -0.97
N GLN A 93 -1.72 17.87 -1.46
CA GLN A 93 -2.75 18.55 -0.67
C GLN A 93 -3.19 17.71 0.52
N SER A 94 -3.40 16.40 0.33
CA SER A 94 -3.80 15.49 1.40
C SER A 94 -2.69 15.28 2.44
N THR A 95 -1.45 15.10 1.99
CA THR A 95 -0.31 14.94 2.90
C THR A 95 -0.05 16.23 3.68
N ASP A 96 -0.13 17.39 3.03
CA ASP A 96 0.09 18.69 3.69
C ASP A 96 -1.03 18.99 4.70
N LEU A 97 -2.28 18.62 4.40
CA LEU A 97 -3.40 18.70 5.33
C LEU A 97 -3.14 17.83 6.57
N ALA A 98 -2.74 16.57 6.38
CA ALA A 98 -2.40 15.67 7.50
C ALA A 98 -1.29 16.27 8.37
N VAL A 99 -0.19 16.74 7.75
CA VAL A 99 0.94 17.36 8.46
C VAL A 99 0.50 18.59 9.25
N GLN A 100 -0.37 19.42 8.67
CA GLN A 100 -0.91 20.60 9.37
C GLN A 100 -1.71 20.15 10.61
N GLU A 101 -2.68 19.24 10.47
CA GLU A 101 -3.52 18.76 11.59
C GLU A 101 -2.69 18.08 12.68
N ILE A 102 -1.70 17.26 12.30
CA ILE A 102 -0.78 16.61 13.23
C ILE A 102 0.03 17.63 14.02
N ASN A 103 0.58 18.66 13.37
CA ASN A 103 1.37 19.69 14.02
C ASN A 103 0.50 20.60 14.90
N GLU A 104 -0.74 20.91 14.50
CA GLU A 104 -1.71 21.64 15.32
C GLU A 104 -2.06 20.90 16.61
N ALA A 105 -2.03 19.54 16.58
CA ALA A 105 -2.20 18.68 17.75
C ALA A 105 -0.92 18.50 18.60
N GLY A 106 0.18 19.16 18.23
CA GLY A 106 1.47 19.12 18.93
C GLY A 106 2.49 18.15 18.37
N GLY A 107 2.14 17.37 17.35
CA GLY A 107 3.03 16.42 16.67
C GLY A 107 3.34 15.13 17.45
N PRO A 108 3.93 14.13 16.79
CA PRO A 108 4.36 12.90 17.43
C PRO A 108 5.52 13.20 18.39
N LEU A 109 5.49 12.63 19.61
CA LEU A 109 6.50 12.86 20.64
C LEU A 109 6.71 14.35 21.00
N ASP A 110 5.67 15.18 20.81
CA ASP A 110 5.72 16.66 20.95
C ASP A 110 6.73 17.33 19.99
N ALA A 111 7.07 16.67 18.87
CA ALA A 111 7.98 17.13 17.83
C ALA A 111 7.23 17.67 16.62
N THR A 112 7.85 18.58 15.88
CA THR A 112 7.30 19.03 14.59
C THR A 112 7.44 17.93 13.53
N LEU A 113 6.34 17.57 12.88
CA LEU A 113 6.34 16.68 11.73
C LEU A 113 6.68 17.44 10.45
N GLU A 114 7.65 16.94 9.69
CA GLU A 114 8.07 17.48 8.40
C GLU A 114 7.99 16.39 7.31
N VAL A 115 7.72 16.78 6.05
CA VAL A 115 7.75 15.87 4.90
C VAL A 115 8.82 16.31 3.90
N GLN A 116 9.71 15.36 3.56
CA GLN A 116 10.73 15.53 2.52
C GLN A 116 10.29 14.86 1.24
N ARG A 117 9.78 15.65 0.28
CA ARG A 117 9.39 15.15 -1.05
C ARG A 117 10.58 15.08 -1.99
N ARG A 118 10.67 13.98 -2.75
CA ARG A 118 11.68 13.75 -3.77
C ARG A 118 11.04 13.11 -4.99
N ASP A 119 11.34 13.64 -6.18
CA ASP A 119 10.81 13.11 -7.43
C ASP A 119 11.48 11.78 -7.81
N THR A 120 10.69 10.77 -8.08
CA THR A 120 11.13 9.48 -8.60
C THR A 120 10.80 9.31 -10.08
N ALA A 121 9.94 10.17 -10.64
CA ALA A 121 9.35 10.04 -11.97
C ALA A 121 8.76 8.63 -12.23
N VAL A 122 8.49 7.88 -11.16
CA VAL A 122 8.08 6.46 -11.17
C VAL A 122 9.09 5.56 -11.91
N ASP A 123 10.36 5.95 -11.87
CA ASP A 123 11.49 5.20 -12.41
C ASP A 123 12.24 4.45 -11.29
N PRO A 124 12.39 3.11 -11.35
CA PRO A 124 13.03 2.33 -10.28
C PRO A 124 14.48 2.74 -9.99
N GLN A 125 15.23 3.19 -10.98
CA GLN A 125 16.62 3.60 -10.77
C GLN A 125 16.69 4.94 -10.03
N GLN A 126 15.80 5.86 -10.37
CA GLN A 126 15.67 7.14 -9.66
C GLN A 126 15.11 6.93 -8.27
N ALA A 127 14.08 6.09 -8.10
CA ALA A 127 13.51 5.71 -6.80
C ALA A 127 14.58 5.15 -5.85
N ARG A 128 15.46 4.27 -6.33
CA ARG A 128 16.59 3.75 -5.55
C ARG A 128 17.53 4.84 -5.03
N GLN A 129 17.81 5.85 -5.85
CA GLN A 129 18.67 6.99 -5.46
C GLN A 129 17.94 7.88 -4.45
N VAL A 130 16.65 8.14 -4.69
CA VAL A 130 15.79 8.95 -3.81
C VAL A 130 15.68 8.30 -2.42
N VAL A 131 15.38 7.00 -2.35
CA VAL A 131 15.29 6.29 -1.05
C VAL A 131 16.61 6.38 -0.29
N ARG A 132 17.75 6.14 -0.94
CA ARG A 132 19.05 6.31 -0.28
C ARG A 132 19.27 7.73 0.23
N GLN A 133 18.90 8.74 -0.54
CA GLN A 133 19.03 10.13 -0.10
C GLN A 133 18.14 10.43 1.10
N LEU A 134 16.89 9.96 1.08
CA LEU A 134 15.95 10.13 2.19
C LEU A 134 16.47 9.46 3.47
N VAL A 135 17.00 8.24 3.37
CA VAL A 135 17.50 7.49 4.54
C VAL A 135 18.85 8.03 5.01
N ASP A 136 19.84 8.16 4.10
CA ASP A 136 21.23 8.44 4.49
C ASP A 136 21.51 9.93 4.74
N SER A 137 20.77 10.83 4.11
CA SER A 137 21.06 12.28 4.11
C SER A 137 19.97 13.11 4.76
N ASP A 138 18.71 12.77 4.54
CA ASP A 138 17.56 13.50 5.08
C ASP A 138 17.13 12.90 6.44
N GLU A 139 17.70 11.73 6.82
CA GLU A 139 17.49 11.03 8.10
C GLU A 139 15.99 10.83 8.40
N VAL A 140 15.22 10.35 7.39
CA VAL A 140 13.80 10.12 7.55
C VAL A 140 13.50 8.95 8.48
N HIS A 141 12.40 9.06 9.23
CA HIS A 141 11.97 8.06 10.21
C HIS A 141 11.05 7.01 9.61
N ALA A 142 10.33 7.37 8.54
CA ALA A 142 9.50 6.47 7.73
C ALA A 142 9.37 7.03 6.32
N ILE A 143 8.87 6.20 5.41
CA ILE A 143 8.57 6.58 4.02
C ILE A 143 7.07 6.45 3.78
N ASN A 144 6.46 7.50 3.20
CA ASN A 144 5.11 7.51 2.66
C ASN A 144 5.20 7.62 1.14
N GLY A 145 5.14 6.49 0.42
CA GLY A 145 5.24 6.54 -1.03
C GLY A 145 5.73 5.25 -1.69
N LEU A 146 6.13 5.37 -2.94
CA LEU A 146 6.54 4.34 -3.90
C LEU A 146 5.36 3.62 -4.58
N PHE A 147 5.50 3.41 -5.89
CA PHE A 147 4.54 2.71 -6.74
C PHE A 147 4.91 1.23 -6.95
N SER A 148 3.97 0.43 -7.43
CA SER A 148 4.19 -1.00 -7.75
C SER A 148 5.41 -1.23 -8.64
N SER A 149 5.59 -0.41 -9.68
CA SER A 149 6.71 -0.48 -10.63
C SER A 149 8.07 -0.13 -10.01
N GLU A 150 8.09 0.56 -8.87
CA GLU A 150 9.29 0.87 -8.10
C GLU A 150 9.56 -0.18 -7.02
N ILE A 151 8.52 -0.61 -6.29
CA ILE A 151 8.63 -1.55 -5.16
C ILE A 151 9.11 -2.91 -5.63
N VAL A 152 8.45 -3.49 -6.66
CA VAL A 152 8.74 -4.87 -7.09
C VAL A 152 10.20 -5.06 -7.50
N PRO A 153 10.82 -4.22 -8.36
CA PRO A 153 12.23 -4.37 -8.73
C PRO A 153 13.21 -3.92 -7.64
N LEU A 154 12.74 -3.18 -6.64
CA LEU A 154 13.58 -2.69 -5.54
C LEU A 154 13.34 -3.44 -4.22
N TRP A 155 12.55 -4.52 -4.22
CA TRP A 155 12.12 -5.21 -3.02
C TRP A 155 13.28 -5.52 -2.05
N ASP A 156 14.27 -6.29 -2.49
CA ASP A 156 15.41 -6.66 -1.64
C ASP A 156 16.17 -5.44 -1.11
N PHE A 157 16.32 -4.41 -1.94
CA PHE A 157 16.95 -3.15 -1.53
C PHE A 157 16.14 -2.44 -0.44
N LEU A 158 14.80 -2.38 -0.55
CA LEU A 158 13.96 -1.74 0.45
C LEU A 158 14.04 -2.48 1.79
N GLN A 159 14.06 -3.83 1.75
CA GLN A 159 14.24 -4.63 2.96
C GLN A 159 15.61 -4.41 3.62
N GLU A 160 16.68 -4.25 2.83
CA GLU A 160 18.03 -3.92 3.34
C GLU A 160 18.12 -2.55 4.03
N GLN A 161 17.25 -1.60 3.65
CA GLN A 161 17.26 -0.26 4.29
C GLN A 161 16.68 -0.28 5.70
N GLN A 162 15.81 -1.24 6.02
CA GLN A 162 15.15 -1.34 7.33
C GLN A 162 14.50 -0.01 7.77
N VAL A 163 13.84 0.66 6.84
CA VAL A 163 13.01 1.84 7.07
C VAL A 163 11.55 1.49 6.83
N PRO A 164 10.64 1.80 7.76
CA PRO A 164 9.22 1.53 7.54
C PRO A 164 8.70 2.28 6.31
N VAL A 165 8.09 1.56 5.39
CA VAL A 165 7.42 2.12 4.21
C VAL A 165 5.93 1.89 4.37
N VAL A 166 5.15 2.96 4.48
CA VAL A 166 3.69 2.93 4.42
C VAL A 166 3.28 3.59 3.11
N THR A 167 2.82 2.78 2.17
CA THR A 167 2.57 3.27 0.82
C THR A 167 1.09 3.37 0.49
N PRO A 168 0.64 4.50 -0.10
CA PRO A 168 -0.76 4.73 -0.44
C PRO A 168 -1.14 4.36 -1.88
N TRP A 169 -0.24 3.76 -2.69
CA TRP A 169 -0.47 3.67 -4.13
C TRP A 169 -0.40 2.26 -4.76
N PRO A 170 0.41 1.31 -4.28
CA PRO A 170 0.62 0.07 -5.01
C PRO A 170 -0.54 -0.91 -4.87
N GLY A 171 -1.17 -1.24 -5.99
CA GLY A 171 -2.15 -2.32 -6.09
C GLY A 171 -1.53 -3.71 -6.19
N THR A 172 -0.25 -3.82 -6.58
CA THR A 172 0.39 -5.09 -6.95
C THR A 172 0.11 -6.25 -6.00
N THR A 173 -0.30 -7.38 -6.56
CA THR A 173 -0.51 -8.64 -5.84
C THR A 173 0.79 -9.22 -5.25
N PHE A 174 1.94 -8.69 -5.65
CA PHE A 174 3.23 -9.06 -5.07
C PHE A 174 3.26 -8.83 -3.55
N LEU A 175 2.50 -7.86 -3.04
CA LEU A 175 2.45 -7.51 -1.61
C LEU A 175 1.42 -8.32 -0.79
N ASP A 176 0.50 -9.04 -1.44
CA ASP A 176 -0.65 -9.66 -0.76
C ASP A 176 -0.25 -10.70 0.29
N THR A 177 0.84 -11.40 0.06
CA THR A 177 1.33 -12.48 0.94
C THR A 177 2.76 -12.26 1.44
N ARG A 178 3.27 -11.02 1.34
CA ARG A 178 4.60 -10.67 1.81
C ARG A 178 4.61 -10.33 3.28
N GLY A 179 5.75 -10.61 3.91
CA GLY A 179 5.93 -10.52 5.34
C GLY A 179 5.18 -11.63 6.09
N GLY A 180 5.55 -11.84 7.30
CA GLY A 180 4.87 -12.73 8.22
C GLY A 180 3.90 -11.95 9.10
N ASP A 181 3.98 -12.19 10.39
CA ASP A 181 3.22 -11.43 11.39
C ASP A 181 3.89 -10.07 11.64
N LYS A 182 3.68 -9.12 10.73
CA LYS A 182 4.20 -7.75 10.91
C LYS A 182 3.74 -7.13 12.23
N GLY A 183 4.60 -6.32 12.83
CA GLY A 183 4.34 -5.68 14.11
C GLY A 183 4.51 -6.62 15.30
N THR A 184 5.19 -7.75 15.14
CA THR A 184 5.62 -8.62 16.25
C THR A 184 6.97 -8.18 16.80
N ASP A 185 7.43 -8.84 17.90
CA ASP A 185 8.76 -8.59 18.47
C ASP A 185 9.91 -9.11 17.60
N ASP A 186 9.64 -10.00 16.63
CA ASP A 186 10.64 -10.57 15.72
C ASP A 186 10.66 -9.83 14.37
N LEU A 187 11.44 -8.76 14.30
CA LEU A 187 11.66 -8.00 13.07
C LEU A 187 12.50 -8.75 12.01
N GLY A 188 13.06 -9.90 12.35
CA GLY A 188 13.88 -10.69 11.42
C GLY A 188 13.09 -11.30 10.29
N ASP A 189 11.82 -11.59 10.53
CA ASP A 189 10.88 -12.16 9.57
C ASP A 189 9.94 -11.08 8.99
N ASP A 190 9.94 -9.86 9.53
CA ASP A 190 9.12 -8.76 9.06
C ASP A 190 9.67 -8.18 7.74
N GLU A 191 8.77 -7.94 6.82
CA GLU A 191 9.04 -7.16 5.63
C GLU A 191 8.57 -5.71 5.85
N TRP A 192 9.43 -4.74 5.54
CA TRP A 192 9.34 -3.33 5.94
C TRP A 192 8.42 -2.49 5.04
N LEU A 193 7.28 -3.06 4.63
CA LEU A 193 6.33 -2.37 3.76
C LEU A 193 4.88 -2.67 4.17
N TRP A 194 4.10 -1.60 4.28
CA TRP A 194 2.67 -1.56 4.59
C TRP A 194 1.94 -0.76 3.52
N ARG A 195 0.66 -1.00 3.29
CA ARG A 195 -0.12 -0.17 2.36
C ARG A 195 -1.48 0.22 2.94
N THR A 196 -1.88 1.48 2.69
CA THR A 196 -3.18 2.04 3.10
C THR A 196 -4.22 2.05 1.99
N VAL A 197 -3.89 1.49 0.83
CA VAL A 197 -4.80 1.28 -0.30
C VAL A 197 -5.07 -0.20 -0.47
N ILE A 198 -6.26 -0.56 -0.94
CA ILE A 198 -6.58 -1.96 -1.28
C ILE A 198 -5.73 -2.43 -2.47
N GLY A 199 -5.42 -3.73 -2.49
CA GLY A 199 -4.63 -4.34 -3.56
C GLY A 199 -5.45 -4.76 -4.77
N ASP A 200 -4.77 -5.08 -5.87
CA ASP A 200 -5.38 -5.55 -7.12
C ASP A 200 -6.24 -6.79 -6.93
N THR A 201 -5.89 -7.66 -5.96
CA THR A 201 -6.73 -8.82 -5.61
C THR A 201 -8.11 -8.38 -5.13
N VAL A 202 -8.20 -7.36 -4.27
CA VAL A 202 -9.48 -6.81 -3.78
C VAL A 202 -10.20 -6.03 -4.87
N HIS A 203 -9.49 -5.18 -5.61
CA HIS A 203 -10.07 -4.42 -6.73
C HIS A 203 -10.72 -5.35 -7.76
N THR A 204 -9.99 -6.38 -8.19
CA THR A 204 -10.44 -7.26 -9.26
C THR A 204 -11.52 -8.23 -8.82
N SER A 205 -11.49 -8.69 -7.55
CA SER A 205 -12.59 -9.49 -7.00
C SER A 205 -13.88 -8.68 -6.94
N GLY A 206 -13.83 -7.44 -6.42
CA GLY A 206 -14.98 -6.55 -6.38
C GLY A 206 -15.51 -6.17 -7.77
N ALA A 207 -14.62 -5.93 -8.74
CA ALA A 207 -15.00 -5.69 -10.12
C ALA A 207 -15.70 -6.92 -10.74
N ALA A 208 -15.18 -8.12 -10.49
CA ALA A 208 -15.77 -9.37 -11.00
C ALA A 208 -17.14 -9.63 -10.36
N GLU A 209 -17.25 -9.47 -9.02
CA GLU A 209 -18.52 -9.56 -8.30
C GLU A 209 -19.57 -8.60 -8.86
N ALA A 210 -19.21 -7.34 -9.05
CA ALA A 210 -20.11 -6.35 -9.59
C ALA A 210 -20.60 -6.73 -11.00
N MET A 211 -19.75 -7.30 -11.83
CA MET A 211 -20.15 -7.75 -13.17
C MET A 211 -21.12 -8.93 -13.12
N ILE A 212 -20.83 -9.93 -12.31
CA ILE A 212 -21.64 -11.16 -12.22
C ILE A 212 -22.94 -10.91 -11.44
N ASP A 213 -22.83 -10.44 -10.19
CA ASP A 213 -23.95 -10.43 -9.25
C ASP A 213 -24.85 -9.20 -9.43
N GLU A 214 -24.27 -8.02 -9.68
CA GLU A 214 -25.03 -6.78 -9.76
C GLU A 214 -25.46 -6.45 -11.20
N ALA A 215 -24.54 -6.59 -12.17
CA ALA A 215 -24.84 -6.28 -13.57
C ALA A 215 -25.39 -7.46 -14.37
N GLY A 216 -25.22 -8.70 -13.90
CA GLY A 216 -25.67 -9.91 -14.59
C GLY A 216 -24.92 -10.17 -15.90
N ILE A 217 -23.66 -9.77 -16.00
CA ILE A 217 -22.77 -9.96 -17.14
C ILE A 217 -22.08 -11.32 -16.99
N GLU A 218 -22.35 -12.26 -17.88
CA GLU A 218 -21.79 -13.61 -17.84
C GLU A 218 -20.63 -13.82 -18.85
N GLN A 219 -20.52 -12.97 -19.88
CA GLN A 219 -19.47 -13.07 -20.91
C GLN A 219 -18.79 -11.74 -21.17
N MET A 220 -17.46 -11.73 -21.06
CA MET A 220 -16.65 -10.53 -21.27
C MET A 220 -15.49 -10.74 -22.25
N GLY A 221 -15.14 -9.66 -22.99
CA GLY A 221 -13.87 -9.55 -23.67
C GLY A 221 -12.93 -8.62 -22.92
N ILE A 222 -11.62 -8.71 -23.13
CA ILE A 222 -10.63 -7.84 -22.49
C ILE A 222 -9.63 -7.30 -23.51
N LEU A 223 -9.37 -6.00 -23.44
CA LEU A 223 -8.25 -5.35 -24.14
C LEU A 223 -7.29 -4.77 -23.10
N SER A 224 -6.05 -5.29 -23.06
CA SER A 224 -5.06 -4.98 -22.03
C SER A 224 -3.72 -4.58 -22.61
N ALA A 225 -3.02 -3.64 -21.95
CA ALA A 225 -1.62 -3.38 -22.23
C ALA A 225 -0.72 -4.55 -21.81
N THR A 226 0.50 -4.59 -22.37
CA THR A 226 1.53 -5.60 -22.05
C THR A 226 2.49 -5.12 -20.96
N SER A 227 2.17 -4.04 -20.24
CA SER A 227 2.91 -3.59 -19.07
C SER A 227 2.56 -4.45 -17.84
N ALA A 228 3.49 -4.55 -16.90
CA ALA A 228 3.37 -5.50 -15.79
C ALA A 228 2.16 -5.21 -14.87
N GLY A 229 1.77 -3.94 -14.72
CA GLY A 229 0.60 -3.53 -13.93
C GLY A 229 -0.68 -4.05 -14.55
N GLU A 230 -0.92 -3.66 -15.79
CA GLU A 230 -2.14 -3.98 -16.52
C GLU A 230 -2.27 -5.48 -16.84
N GLU A 231 -1.14 -6.19 -17.13
CA GLU A 231 -1.15 -7.65 -17.20
C GLU A 231 -1.49 -8.30 -15.85
N GLY A 232 -1.03 -7.69 -14.76
CA GLY A 232 -1.31 -8.14 -13.39
C GLY A 232 -2.81 -8.03 -13.08
N TRP A 233 -3.39 -6.85 -13.28
CA TRP A 233 -4.81 -6.58 -13.10
C TRP A 233 -5.67 -7.52 -13.96
N THR A 234 -5.39 -7.60 -15.25
CA THR A 234 -6.10 -8.47 -16.20
C THR A 234 -6.11 -9.93 -15.76
N ARG A 235 -4.94 -10.46 -15.37
CA ARG A 235 -4.83 -11.85 -14.91
C ARG A 235 -5.67 -12.11 -13.66
N GLN A 236 -5.65 -11.18 -12.69
CA GLN A 236 -6.44 -11.33 -11.48
C GLN A 236 -7.93 -11.18 -11.74
N PHE A 237 -8.33 -10.23 -12.57
CA PHE A 237 -9.73 -10.08 -12.98
C PHE A 237 -10.25 -11.35 -13.66
N VAL A 238 -9.51 -11.93 -14.62
CA VAL A 238 -9.88 -13.19 -15.28
C VAL A 238 -10.06 -14.30 -14.25
N ASN A 239 -9.10 -14.47 -13.33
CA ASN A 239 -9.17 -15.51 -12.32
C ASN A 239 -10.42 -15.38 -11.43
N TRP A 240 -10.73 -14.18 -10.95
CA TRP A 240 -11.89 -13.92 -10.12
C TRP A 240 -13.19 -14.09 -10.90
N TYR A 241 -13.28 -13.47 -12.09
CA TYR A 241 -14.47 -13.51 -12.92
C TYR A 241 -14.86 -14.95 -13.31
N GLU A 242 -13.88 -15.77 -13.70
CA GLU A 242 -14.11 -17.18 -14.03
C GLU A 242 -14.42 -18.03 -12.78
N SER A 243 -13.85 -17.71 -11.61
CA SER A 243 -14.17 -18.40 -10.35
C SER A 243 -15.60 -18.19 -9.90
N LEU A 244 -16.17 -17.02 -10.20
CA LEU A 244 -17.55 -16.66 -9.94
C LEU A 244 -18.53 -17.18 -11.02
N GLY A 245 -18.02 -17.86 -12.04
CA GLY A 245 -18.81 -18.50 -13.09
C GLY A 245 -18.97 -17.69 -14.37
N GLY A 246 -18.30 -16.55 -14.50
CA GLY A 246 -18.22 -15.80 -15.74
C GLY A 246 -17.33 -16.47 -16.78
N GLU A 247 -17.39 -16.03 -18.03
CA GLU A 247 -16.56 -16.50 -19.13
C GLU A 247 -15.81 -15.31 -19.76
N VAL A 248 -14.46 -15.37 -19.76
CA VAL A 248 -13.65 -14.43 -20.55
C VAL A 248 -13.44 -15.02 -21.94
N VAL A 249 -14.17 -14.48 -22.90
CA VAL A 249 -14.25 -15.01 -24.28
C VAL A 249 -12.94 -14.79 -25.06
N GLU A 250 -12.33 -13.62 -24.91
CA GLU A 250 -11.05 -13.27 -25.58
C GLU A 250 -10.29 -12.23 -24.76
N VAL A 251 -8.99 -12.40 -24.64
CA VAL A 251 -8.05 -11.39 -24.14
C VAL A 251 -7.15 -10.95 -25.27
N VAL A 252 -7.23 -9.69 -25.66
CA VAL A 252 -6.33 -9.07 -26.65
C VAL A 252 -5.33 -8.21 -25.93
N SER A 253 -4.03 -8.53 -26.06
CA SER A 253 -2.95 -7.72 -25.48
C SER A 253 -2.27 -6.88 -26.53
N ALA A 254 -1.88 -5.65 -26.20
CA ALA A 254 -1.15 -4.75 -27.08
C ALA A 254 -0.13 -3.90 -26.32
N GLN A 255 0.94 -3.49 -27.01
CA GLN A 255 1.85 -2.50 -26.46
C GLN A 255 1.20 -1.11 -26.46
N GLY A 256 1.46 -0.32 -25.43
CA GLY A 256 1.07 1.07 -25.37
C GLY A 256 1.80 1.95 -26.39
N GLY A 257 1.40 3.23 -26.50
CA GLY A 257 2.01 4.24 -27.35
C GLY A 257 1.65 4.10 -28.84
N GLN A 258 0.56 3.41 -29.18
CA GLN A 258 0.12 3.28 -30.56
C GLN A 258 -0.81 4.45 -30.96
N SER A 259 -0.70 4.87 -32.23
CA SER A 259 -1.57 5.92 -32.78
C SER A 259 -2.98 5.44 -33.13
N SER A 260 -3.23 4.12 -33.11
CA SER A 260 -4.54 3.50 -33.30
C SER A 260 -4.53 2.07 -32.79
N TYR A 261 -5.65 1.65 -32.19
CA TYR A 261 -5.92 0.31 -31.69
C TYR A 261 -7.06 -0.39 -32.45
N GLN A 262 -7.41 0.11 -33.63
CA GLN A 262 -8.53 -0.39 -34.44
C GLN A 262 -8.41 -1.91 -34.70
N SER A 263 -7.21 -2.40 -35.05
CA SER A 263 -7.00 -3.83 -35.34
C SER A 263 -7.14 -4.73 -34.10
N GLN A 264 -6.85 -4.22 -32.92
CA GLN A 264 -7.05 -4.93 -31.66
C GLN A 264 -8.53 -4.98 -31.30
N LEU A 265 -9.23 -3.88 -31.48
CA LEU A 265 -10.69 -3.80 -31.31
C LEU A 265 -11.40 -4.70 -32.32
N ASP A 266 -11.05 -4.65 -33.61
CA ASP A 266 -11.60 -5.56 -34.64
C ASP A 266 -11.47 -7.02 -34.20
N ARG A 267 -10.29 -7.43 -33.75
CA ARG A 267 -10.05 -8.79 -33.24
C ARG A 267 -10.89 -9.13 -32.02
N LEU A 268 -10.98 -8.24 -31.04
CA LEU A 268 -11.74 -8.46 -29.81
C LEU A 268 -13.23 -8.64 -30.17
N PHE A 269 -13.78 -7.73 -30.96
CA PHE A 269 -15.20 -7.67 -31.34
C PHE A 269 -15.59 -8.62 -32.49
N GLU A 270 -14.67 -9.45 -33.00
CA GLU A 270 -15.02 -10.64 -33.81
C GLU A 270 -15.79 -11.68 -32.98
N ASN A 271 -15.67 -11.62 -31.64
CA ASN A 271 -16.34 -12.49 -30.69
C ASN A 271 -17.64 -11.87 -30.18
N ASP A 272 -18.55 -12.69 -29.68
CA ASP A 272 -19.79 -12.25 -29.05
C ASP A 272 -19.63 -12.28 -27.53
N PHE A 273 -19.89 -11.17 -26.86
CA PHE A 273 -19.85 -10.99 -25.40
C PHE A 273 -20.74 -9.80 -25.00
N GLU A 274 -21.07 -9.69 -23.72
CA GLU A 274 -22.00 -8.69 -23.21
C GLU A 274 -21.30 -7.36 -22.83
N ALA A 275 -20.09 -7.47 -22.26
CA ALA A 275 -19.28 -6.34 -21.85
C ALA A 275 -17.81 -6.59 -22.18
N TRP A 276 -17.01 -5.54 -22.12
CA TRP A 276 -15.55 -5.66 -22.27
C TRP A 276 -14.80 -4.81 -21.26
N ALA A 277 -13.63 -5.28 -20.85
CA ALA A 277 -12.77 -4.56 -19.93
C ALA A 277 -11.56 -3.93 -20.65
N LEU A 278 -11.17 -2.73 -20.19
CA LEU A 278 -10.04 -1.97 -20.67
C LEU A 278 -9.03 -1.72 -19.55
N SER A 279 -7.80 -2.20 -19.75
CA SER A 279 -6.69 -2.01 -18.83
C SER A 279 -5.49 -1.43 -19.57
N PHE A 280 -5.37 -0.11 -19.58
CA PHE A 280 -4.33 0.69 -20.25
C PHE A 280 -4.11 2.00 -19.52
N ALA A 281 -2.90 2.56 -19.68
CA ALA A 281 -2.63 3.93 -19.23
C ALA A 281 -3.55 4.96 -19.93
N LEU A 282 -3.82 6.09 -19.27
CA LEU A 282 -4.79 7.11 -19.66
C LEU A 282 -4.67 7.60 -21.12
N GLU A 283 -3.45 7.83 -21.61
CA GLU A 283 -3.23 8.32 -22.99
C GLU A 283 -3.68 7.29 -24.04
N ASP A 284 -3.31 6.03 -23.83
CA ASP A 284 -3.71 4.92 -24.70
C ASP A 284 -5.20 4.62 -24.59
N ALA A 285 -5.74 4.59 -23.36
CA ALA A 285 -7.16 4.40 -23.12
C ALA A 285 -8.01 5.46 -23.84
N THR A 286 -7.58 6.72 -23.82
CA THR A 286 -8.21 7.82 -24.59
C THR A 286 -8.27 7.50 -26.09
N THR A 287 -7.19 6.99 -26.65
CA THR A 287 -7.10 6.61 -28.07
C THR A 287 -8.01 5.39 -28.36
N ILE A 288 -8.00 4.39 -27.46
CA ILE A 288 -8.81 3.18 -27.61
C ILE A 288 -10.30 3.50 -27.56
N ILE A 289 -10.74 4.30 -26.58
CA ILE A 289 -12.15 4.67 -26.41
C ILE A 289 -12.66 5.44 -27.64
N ARG A 290 -11.87 6.36 -28.21
CA ARG A 290 -12.22 7.03 -29.46
C ARG A 290 -12.33 6.06 -30.63
N ASN A 291 -11.39 5.12 -30.78
CA ASN A 291 -11.43 4.11 -31.84
C ASN A 291 -12.62 3.15 -31.64
N TRP A 292 -12.98 2.84 -30.40
CA TRP A 292 -14.15 2.03 -30.08
C TRP A 292 -15.46 2.71 -30.53
N ASP A 293 -15.62 4.01 -30.25
CA ASP A 293 -16.78 4.79 -30.67
C ASP A 293 -16.81 4.94 -32.20
N GLU A 294 -15.70 5.35 -32.82
CA GLU A 294 -15.59 5.50 -34.28
C GLU A 294 -15.89 4.20 -35.03
N GLY A 295 -15.51 3.05 -34.44
CA GLY A 295 -15.80 1.72 -34.98
C GLY A 295 -17.25 1.27 -34.77
N GLY A 296 -17.99 1.91 -33.87
CA GLY A 296 -19.39 1.59 -33.56
C GLY A 296 -19.57 0.21 -32.95
N TYR A 297 -18.60 -0.28 -32.21
CA TYR A 297 -18.63 -1.64 -31.65
C TYR A 297 -19.69 -1.83 -30.56
N GLY A 298 -19.96 -0.80 -29.77
CA GLY A 298 -20.92 -0.86 -28.66
C GLY A 298 -20.45 -1.78 -27.53
N ARG A 299 -21.38 -2.37 -26.80
CA ARG A 299 -21.19 -3.15 -25.56
C ARG A 299 -20.84 -2.27 -24.36
N GLN A 300 -21.12 -2.76 -23.16
CA GLN A 300 -20.73 -2.10 -21.90
C GLN A 300 -19.22 -2.13 -21.76
N LEU A 301 -18.63 -0.98 -21.44
CA LEU A 301 -17.21 -0.84 -21.13
C LEU A 301 -17.02 -0.83 -19.62
N LEU A 302 -16.10 -1.66 -19.12
CA LEU A 302 -15.53 -1.60 -17.77
C LEU A 302 -14.08 -1.14 -17.87
N MET A 303 -13.67 -0.19 -17.05
CA MET A 303 -12.30 0.32 -16.97
C MET A 303 -11.69 0.03 -15.61
N GLU A 304 -10.38 -0.15 -15.57
CA GLU A 304 -9.62 -0.30 -14.32
C GLU A 304 -9.52 1.01 -13.54
N ASP A 305 -9.14 0.93 -12.27
CA ASP A 305 -9.05 2.04 -11.32
C ASP A 305 -8.12 3.18 -11.75
N GLY A 306 -7.02 2.88 -12.43
CA GLY A 306 -6.09 3.88 -12.98
C GLY A 306 -6.73 4.84 -13.98
N LEU A 307 -7.89 4.51 -14.52
CA LEU A 307 -8.65 5.35 -15.46
C LEU A 307 -9.71 6.22 -14.78
N ARG A 308 -9.84 6.17 -13.45
CA ARG A 308 -10.73 7.06 -12.69
C ARG A 308 -10.13 8.46 -12.56
N ASP A 309 -10.02 9.13 -13.68
CA ASP A 309 -9.40 10.46 -13.84
C ASP A 309 -10.35 11.41 -14.57
N PRO A 310 -10.65 12.62 -14.02
CA PRO A 310 -11.39 13.65 -14.73
C PRO A 310 -10.80 13.99 -16.11
N GLY A 311 -9.47 13.89 -16.26
CA GLY A 311 -8.79 14.10 -17.53
C GLY A 311 -9.21 13.10 -18.62
N LEU A 312 -9.67 11.90 -18.27
CA LEU A 312 -10.27 10.97 -19.22
C LEU A 312 -11.56 11.58 -19.82
N ILE A 313 -12.46 12.08 -18.97
CA ILE A 313 -13.72 12.71 -19.38
C ILE A 313 -13.42 13.93 -20.25
N ASP A 314 -12.51 14.78 -19.83
CA ASP A 314 -12.08 15.94 -20.60
C ASP A 314 -11.51 15.56 -21.98
N ALA A 315 -10.79 14.45 -22.06
CA ALA A 315 -10.15 13.97 -23.27
C ALA A 315 -11.15 13.30 -24.25
N VAL A 316 -12.07 12.47 -23.76
CA VAL A 316 -12.99 11.68 -24.62
C VAL A 316 -14.40 12.25 -24.72
N GLY A 317 -14.78 13.15 -23.81
CA GLY A 317 -16.10 13.76 -23.78
C GLY A 317 -17.23 12.73 -23.61
N ASP A 318 -18.35 12.96 -24.27
CA ASP A 318 -19.57 12.13 -24.18
C ASP A 318 -19.37 10.67 -24.66
N VAL A 319 -18.22 10.36 -25.28
CA VAL A 319 -17.94 9.01 -25.82
C VAL A 319 -17.84 7.95 -24.72
N ALA A 320 -17.32 8.34 -23.55
CA ALA A 320 -17.22 7.43 -22.41
C ALA A 320 -18.48 7.44 -21.52
N GLU A 321 -19.51 8.24 -21.83
CA GLU A 321 -20.73 8.31 -21.03
C GLU A 321 -21.39 6.92 -20.89
N GLY A 322 -21.66 6.52 -19.65
CA GLY A 322 -22.22 5.23 -19.32
C GLY A 322 -21.22 4.08 -19.19
N ALA A 323 -19.92 4.31 -19.47
CA ALA A 323 -18.88 3.34 -19.14
C ALA A 323 -18.74 3.20 -17.62
N TRP A 324 -18.28 2.03 -17.15
CA TRP A 324 -18.01 1.76 -15.75
C TRP A 324 -16.53 1.81 -15.44
N ILE A 325 -16.20 2.22 -14.22
CA ILE A 325 -14.84 2.17 -13.67
C ILE A 325 -14.91 1.48 -12.32
N ALA A 326 -14.18 0.38 -12.16
CA ALA A 326 -14.06 -0.30 -10.87
C ALA A 326 -12.81 0.21 -10.14
N ALA A 327 -12.99 0.80 -8.97
CA ALA A 327 -11.93 1.34 -8.14
C ALA A 327 -12.20 1.10 -6.65
N GLY A 328 -11.18 1.17 -5.82
CA GLY A 328 -11.38 1.26 -4.38
C GLY A 328 -12.28 2.43 -4.04
N SER A 329 -13.22 2.21 -3.12
CA SER A 329 -14.05 3.31 -2.62
C SER A 329 -13.17 4.37 -1.98
N THR A 330 -13.54 5.64 -2.15
CA THR A 330 -12.91 6.75 -1.41
C THR A 330 -13.62 7.04 -0.10
N GLU A 331 -14.64 6.28 0.25
CA GLU A 331 -15.56 6.58 1.35
C GLU A 331 -15.30 5.63 2.54
N GLY A 332 -14.11 5.72 3.11
CA GLY A 332 -13.79 5.08 4.38
C GLY A 332 -14.51 5.75 5.56
N PRO A 333 -14.40 5.20 6.78
CA PRO A 333 -15.13 5.68 7.95
C PRO A 333 -14.96 7.18 8.27
N ASN A 334 -13.81 7.75 7.94
CA ASN A 334 -13.50 9.17 8.17
C ASN A 334 -13.75 10.08 6.94
N PHE A 335 -14.23 9.56 5.83
CA PHE A 335 -14.33 10.33 4.57
C PHE A 335 -15.20 11.59 4.70
N GLU A 336 -16.37 11.48 5.31
CA GLU A 336 -17.30 12.59 5.53
C GLU A 336 -16.66 13.75 6.31
N SER A 337 -15.73 13.44 7.21
CA SER A 337 -14.98 14.41 8.03
C SER A 337 -13.78 14.98 7.27
N PHE A 338 -13.12 14.15 6.47
CA PHE A 338 -11.95 14.52 5.66
C PHE A 338 -12.31 15.44 4.48
N LEU A 339 -13.37 15.13 3.73
CA LEU A 339 -13.69 15.78 2.46
C LEU A 339 -13.83 17.32 2.56
N PRO A 340 -14.56 17.88 3.55
CA PRO A 340 -14.62 19.34 3.69
C PRO A 340 -13.26 19.98 3.94
N LYS A 341 -12.43 19.36 4.77
CA LYS A 341 -11.08 19.85 5.10
C LYS A 341 -10.17 19.81 3.86
N PHE A 342 -10.23 18.73 3.09
CA PHE A 342 -9.49 18.61 1.83
C PHE A 342 -9.88 19.74 0.85
N ARG A 343 -11.18 20.01 0.69
CA ARG A 343 -11.67 21.09 -0.19
C ARG A 343 -11.29 22.49 0.30
N ASP A 344 -11.21 22.69 1.61
CA ASP A 344 -10.78 23.98 2.19
C ASP A 344 -9.26 24.17 2.08
N ALA A 345 -8.49 23.08 2.01
CA ALA A 345 -7.02 23.10 1.91
C ALA A 345 -6.50 23.49 0.51
N GLY A 346 -7.30 23.28 -0.56
CA GLY A 346 -6.89 23.63 -1.93
C GLY A 346 -7.86 23.20 -3.00
N ASP A 347 -7.44 23.37 -4.26
CA ASP A 347 -8.25 23.16 -5.45
C ASP A 347 -7.93 21.82 -6.19
N ALA A 348 -7.14 20.91 -5.57
CA ALA A 348 -6.82 19.64 -6.20
C ALA A 348 -8.08 18.78 -6.39
N SER A 349 -8.18 18.07 -7.50
CA SER A 349 -9.21 17.07 -7.70
C SER A 349 -9.02 15.92 -6.73
N LEU A 350 -10.10 15.46 -6.10
CA LEU A 350 -10.04 14.32 -5.19
C LEU A 350 -9.67 13.05 -5.96
N HIS A 351 -8.73 12.28 -5.40
CA HIS A 351 -8.33 10.99 -5.94
C HIS A 351 -8.14 9.98 -4.78
N PRO A 352 -8.55 8.69 -4.90
CA PRO A 352 -8.41 7.69 -3.84
C PRO A 352 -6.98 7.62 -3.26
N TRP A 353 -5.98 7.65 -4.12
CA TRP A 353 -4.58 7.61 -3.73
C TRP A 353 -4.10 8.87 -2.99
N GLY A 354 -4.72 10.02 -3.25
CA GLY A 354 -4.51 11.22 -2.44
C GLY A 354 -5.06 11.02 -1.02
N VAL A 355 -6.29 10.49 -0.91
CA VAL A 355 -6.92 10.20 0.39
C VAL A 355 -6.09 9.18 1.18
N ALA A 356 -5.62 8.11 0.52
CA ALA A 356 -4.75 7.10 1.15
C ALA A 356 -3.41 7.68 1.65
N ALA A 357 -2.89 8.74 1.02
CA ALA A 357 -1.68 9.44 1.47
C ALA A 357 -1.91 10.24 2.76
N TYR A 358 -3.11 10.77 2.96
CA TYR A 358 -3.52 11.36 4.25
C TYR A 358 -3.52 10.30 5.36
N ASP A 359 -4.13 9.15 5.10
CA ASP A 359 -4.18 8.04 6.05
C ASP A 359 -2.79 7.51 6.38
N ALA A 360 -1.95 7.27 5.39
CA ALA A 360 -0.56 6.83 5.59
C ALA A 360 0.23 7.79 6.49
N THR A 361 0.04 9.12 6.31
CA THR A 361 0.70 10.14 7.13
C THR A 361 0.24 10.08 8.58
N ASN A 362 -1.07 9.94 8.82
CA ASN A 362 -1.64 9.82 10.17
C ASN A 362 -1.17 8.54 10.87
N VAL A 363 -1.22 7.39 10.19
CA VAL A 363 -0.78 6.10 10.74
C VAL A 363 0.70 6.12 11.12
N ILE A 364 1.57 6.66 10.26
CA ILE A 364 3.00 6.82 10.58
C ILE A 364 3.19 7.69 11.83
N ALA A 365 2.50 8.83 11.91
CA ALA A 365 2.62 9.74 13.04
C ALA A 365 2.11 9.11 14.35
N LEU A 366 0.99 8.38 14.29
CA LEU A 366 0.45 7.64 15.45
C LEU A 366 1.39 6.52 15.89
N ALA A 367 1.97 5.76 14.94
CA ALA A 367 2.94 4.71 15.25
C ALA A 367 4.19 5.27 15.94
N ILE A 368 4.71 6.42 15.49
CA ILE A 368 5.83 7.10 16.14
C ILE A 368 5.46 7.54 17.57
N HIS A 369 4.25 8.10 17.75
CA HIS A 369 3.80 8.55 19.07
C HIS A 369 3.58 7.38 20.03
N HIS A 370 2.93 6.29 19.56
CA HIS A 370 2.73 5.05 20.29
C HIS A 370 4.06 4.40 20.71
N ALA A 371 5.04 4.36 19.80
CA ALA A 371 6.36 3.79 20.06
C ALA A 371 7.13 4.52 21.19
N GLY A 372 6.81 5.79 21.45
CA GLY A 372 7.54 6.62 22.41
C GLY A 372 8.95 7.01 21.96
N GLU A 373 9.36 6.60 20.76
CA GLU A 373 10.64 6.94 20.13
C GLU A 373 10.51 6.91 18.60
N ALA A 374 11.40 7.59 17.88
CA ALA A 374 11.37 7.69 16.44
C ALA A 374 12.42 6.80 15.75
N SER A 375 12.72 5.64 16.30
CA SER A 375 13.58 4.64 15.63
C SER A 375 12.78 3.82 14.63
N HIS A 376 13.43 3.38 13.53
CA HIS A 376 12.77 2.58 12.50
C HIS A 376 12.15 1.29 13.07
N ASP A 377 12.89 0.59 13.94
CA ASP A 377 12.45 -0.65 14.58
C ASP A 377 11.19 -0.45 15.44
N ALA A 378 11.16 0.63 16.23
CA ALA A 378 10.04 0.92 17.11
C ALA A 378 8.78 1.32 16.31
N ILE A 379 8.95 2.10 15.23
CA ILE A 379 7.87 2.47 14.33
C ILE A 379 7.30 1.23 13.64
N GLN A 380 8.18 0.35 13.10
CA GLN A 380 7.76 -0.88 12.42
C GLN A 380 6.89 -1.77 13.32
N ARG A 381 7.24 -1.94 14.59
CA ARG A 381 6.43 -2.69 15.56
C ARG A 381 5.08 -2.04 15.85
N SER A 382 5.07 -0.71 15.92
CA SER A 382 3.88 0.05 16.35
C SER A 382 2.84 0.25 15.25
N LEU A 383 3.20 0.08 13.96
CA LEU A 383 2.25 0.28 12.86
C LEU A 383 1.01 -0.62 12.97
N GLY A 384 1.20 -1.89 13.32
CA GLY A 384 0.08 -2.80 13.57
C GLY A 384 -0.70 -2.48 14.84
N ASP A 385 -0.05 -1.97 15.88
CA ASP A 385 -0.70 -1.68 17.17
C ASP A 385 -1.67 -0.49 17.09
N VAL A 386 -1.45 0.44 16.16
CA VAL A 386 -2.30 1.63 15.99
C VAL A 386 -3.41 1.45 14.95
N ALA A 387 -3.35 0.39 14.12
CA ALA A 387 -4.26 0.23 12.99
C ALA A 387 -4.43 -1.25 12.59
N ARG A 388 -4.86 -2.11 13.49
CA ARG A 388 -5.14 -3.54 13.22
C ARG A 388 -6.43 -4.03 13.84
N GLY A 389 -7.29 -3.13 14.25
CA GLY A 389 -8.53 -3.42 14.97
C GLY A 389 -8.32 -3.61 16.48
N GLY A 390 -9.34 -3.28 17.23
CA GLY A 390 -9.32 -3.26 18.68
C GLY A 390 -8.94 -1.89 19.25
N GLY A 391 -9.16 -1.68 20.55
CA GLY A 391 -8.91 -0.39 21.18
C GLY A 391 -9.99 0.67 20.89
N THR A 392 -9.67 1.92 21.22
CA THR A 392 -10.53 3.08 20.98
C THR A 392 -10.43 3.50 19.52
N THR A 393 -11.55 3.52 18.81
CA THR A 393 -11.59 4.04 17.42
C THR A 393 -11.24 5.51 17.38
N VAL A 394 -10.28 5.86 16.54
CA VAL A 394 -9.83 7.24 16.30
C VAL A 394 -9.72 7.49 14.81
N THR A 395 -10.03 8.70 14.37
CA THR A 395 -10.05 9.08 12.94
C THR A 395 -9.07 10.20 12.62
N THR A 396 -8.41 10.75 13.64
CA THR A 396 -7.42 11.81 13.52
C THR A 396 -6.22 11.53 14.42
N PHE A 397 -5.08 12.11 14.07
CA PHE A 397 -3.91 12.09 14.95
C PHE A 397 -4.21 12.68 16.33
N ALA A 398 -4.97 13.77 16.40
CA ALA A 398 -5.30 14.45 17.67
C ALA A 398 -6.06 13.51 18.63
N GLU A 399 -7.09 12.81 18.14
CA GLU A 399 -7.84 11.83 18.92
C GLU A 399 -6.94 10.67 19.38
N GLY A 400 -6.13 10.14 18.44
CA GLY A 400 -5.20 9.03 18.73
C GLY A 400 -4.13 9.42 19.74
N LYS A 401 -3.54 10.61 19.61
CA LYS A 401 -2.58 11.15 20.59
C LYS A 401 -3.20 11.26 21.98
N GLU A 402 -4.41 11.85 22.09
CA GLU A 402 -5.09 11.98 23.38
C GLU A 402 -5.36 10.62 24.03
N ALA A 403 -5.82 9.64 23.26
CA ALA A 403 -6.08 8.29 23.76
C ALA A 403 -4.79 7.59 24.22
N LEU A 404 -3.73 7.65 23.40
CA LEU A 404 -2.41 7.09 23.73
C LEU A 404 -1.79 7.74 24.96
N ASP A 405 -1.87 9.07 25.10
CA ASP A 405 -1.39 9.82 26.28
C ASP A 405 -2.15 9.41 27.55
N ASN A 406 -3.41 8.95 27.43
CA ASN A 406 -4.21 8.39 28.51
C ASN A 406 -3.92 6.90 28.79
N GLY A 407 -3.06 6.25 27.99
CA GLY A 407 -2.69 4.85 28.11
C GLY A 407 -3.75 3.90 27.55
N GLU A 408 -4.55 4.36 26.60
CA GLU A 408 -5.54 3.54 25.87
C GLU A 408 -4.88 2.91 24.64
N GLU A 409 -5.33 1.71 24.26
CA GLU A 409 -5.08 1.14 22.93
C GLU A 409 -5.98 1.83 21.92
N ILE A 410 -5.51 2.03 20.69
CA ILE A 410 -6.26 2.71 19.64
C ILE A 410 -6.44 1.83 18.40
N ASN A 411 -7.45 2.17 17.59
CA ASN A 411 -7.59 1.70 16.21
C ASN A 411 -7.88 2.90 15.31
N TYR A 412 -6.94 3.21 14.42
CA TYR A 412 -7.12 4.27 13.45
C TYR A 412 -8.03 3.81 12.31
N GLU A 413 -9.12 4.54 12.09
CA GLU A 413 -10.02 4.37 10.95
C GLU A 413 -9.82 5.52 9.96
N GLY A 414 -9.43 5.16 8.75
CA GLY A 414 -9.01 6.10 7.73
C GLY A 414 -10.15 6.73 6.92
N ALA A 415 -9.76 7.64 6.04
CA ALA A 415 -10.66 8.30 5.13
C ALA A 415 -10.90 7.50 3.84
N VAL A 416 -9.96 6.63 3.42
CA VAL A 416 -10.08 5.80 2.22
C VAL A 416 -10.53 4.37 2.54
N THR A 417 -10.05 3.80 3.63
CA THR A 417 -10.40 2.47 4.16
C THR A 417 -10.46 2.54 5.68
N ASN A 418 -10.85 1.44 6.32
CA ASN A 418 -10.74 1.34 7.78
C ASN A 418 -9.28 1.23 8.28
N VAL A 419 -8.32 1.03 7.37
CA VAL A 419 -6.88 0.85 7.67
C VAL A 419 -6.57 -0.28 8.65
N ASP A 420 -7.47 -1.27 8.78
CA ASP A 420 -7.20 -2.48 9.58
C ASP A 420 -6.16 -3.35 8.88
N PHE A 421 -4.89 -3.20 9.26
CA PHE A 421 -3.81 -3.94 8.64
C PHE A 421 -3.92 -5.45 8.88
N THR A 422 -3.90 -6.22 7.80
CA THR A 422 -3.73 -7.67 7.85
C THR A 422 -2.34 -8.03 8.41
N PRO A 423 -2.09 -9.31 8.78
CA PRO A 423 -0.74 -9.76 9.17
C PRO A 423 0.34 -9.46 8.13
N HIS A 424 -0.02 -9.30 6.86
CA HIS A 424 0.90 -8.95 5.79
C HIS A 424 1.01 -7.43 5.54
N GLY A 425 0.37 -6.59 6.36
CA GLY A 425 0.40 -5.13 6.22
C GLY A 425 -0.42 -4.58 5.05
N ASN A 426 -1.44 -5.32 4.62
CA ASN A 426 -2.43 -4.90 3.63
C ASN A 426 -3.72 -4.43 4.32
N VAL A 427 -4.59 -3.76 3.61
CA VAL A 427 -5.91 -3.34 4.10
C VAL A 427 -7.03 -3.91 3.24
N TRP A 428 -8.20 -4.05 3.84
CA TRP A 428 -9.44 -4.31 3.16
C TRP A 428 -10.20 -2.99 2.93
N GLY A 429 -11.03 -2.95 1.92
CA GLY A 429 -11.89 -1.80 1.62
C GLY A 429 -12.95 -2.17 0.62
N ASP A 430 -13.98 -1.34 0.54
CA ASP A 430 -15.06 -1.49 -0.43
C ASP A 430 -14.55 -1.22 -1.85
N VAL A 431 -15.12 -1.92 -2.83
CA VAL A 431 -14.90 -1.64 -4.25
C VAL A 431 -16.15 -0.96 -4.81
N ALA A 432 -15.97 0.24 -5.33
CA ALA A 432 -16.99 0.98 -6.03
C ALA A 432 -16.86 0.75 -7.55
N VAL A 433 -17.98 0.49 -8.22
CA VAL A 433 -18.09 0.59 -9.67
C VAL A 433 -18.87 1.86 -9.97
N ASP A 434 -18.19 2.84 -10.51
CA ASP A 434 -18.74 4.14 -10.85
C ASP A 434 -19.10 4.18 -12.32
N ARG A 435 -20.21 4.87 -12.65
CA ARG A 435 -20.57 5.21 -14.01
C ARG A 435 -19.98 6.55 -14.40
N VAL A 436 -19.39 6.62 -15.58
CA VAL A 436 -18.95 7.87 -16.20
C VAL A 436 -20.16 8.69 -16.61
N THR A 437 -20.20 9.96 -16.17
CA THR A 437 -21.19 10.96 -16.53
C THR A 437 -20.52 12.22 -17.07
N PRO A 438 -21.21 13.12 -17.75
CA PRO A 438 -20.63 14.38 -18.22
C PRO A 438 -20.06 15.26 -17.10
N ASP A 439 -20.56 15.11 -15.89
CA ASP A 439 -20.15 15.90 -14.71
C ASP A 439 -19.13 15.19 -13.81
N GLY A 440 -18.70 13.97 -14.17
CA GLY A 440 -17.75 13.17 -13.37
C GLY A 440 -18.13 11.70 -13.26
N PHE A 441 -18.06 11.16 -12.05
CA PHE A 441 -18.31 9.76 -11.75
C PHE A 441 -19.49 9.64 -10.77
N GLU A 442 -20.43 8.77 -11.07
CA GLU A 442 -21.57 8.44 -10.22
C GLU A 442 -21.48 6.98 -9.78
N ASN A 443 -21.60 6.70 -8.47
CA ASN A 443 -21.58 5.32 -7.98
C ASN A 443 -22.77 4.53 -8.53
N GLU A 444 -22.49 3.37 -9.12
CA GLU A 444 -23.48 2.43 -9.65
C GLU A 444 -23.64 1.22 -8.71
N PHE A 445 -22.52 0.62 -8.31
CA PHE A 445 -22.45 -0.54 -7.41
C PHE A 445 -21.37 -0.34 -6.36
N THR A 446 -21.59 -0.90 -5.17
CA THR A 446 -20.56 -0.98 -4.13
C THR A 446 -20.54 -2.40 -3.58
N ILE A 447 -19.37 -3.04 -3.65
CA ILE A 447 -19.11 -4.36 -3.07
C ILE A 447 -18.36 -4.17 -1.77
N GLY A 448 -18.98 -4.58 -0.67
CA GLY A 448 -18.44 -4.34 0.68
C GLY A 448 -17.21 -5.19 0.99
N ALA A 449 -16.28 -4.62 1.75
CA ALA A 449 -15.04 -5.26 2.19
C ALA A 449 -15.27 -6.61 2.88
N ASP A 450 -16.28 -6.72 3.74
CA ASP A 450 -16.59 -7.96 4.46
C ASP A 450 -16.92 -9.13 3.53
N LYS A 451 -17.64 -8.87 2.42
CA LYS A 451 -17.95 -9.87 1.39
C LYS A 451 -16.68 -10.29 0.67
N LEU A 452 -15.88 -9.33 0.23
CA LEU A 452 -14.64 -9.59 -0.52
C LEU A 452 -13.62 -10.36 0.33
N GLN A 453 -13.49 -10.03 1.61
CA GLN A 453 -12.61 -10.75 2.54
C GLN A 453 -13.03 -12.21 2.68
N ALA A 454 -14.32 -12.47 2.89
CA ALA A 454 -14.82 -13.84 3.05
C ALA A 454 -14.57 -14.70 1.81
N GLU A 455 -14.71 -14.13 0.62
CA GLU A 455 -14.48 -14.83 -0.66
C GLU A 455 -12.99 -15.09 -0.93
N ILE A 456 -12.14 -14.09 -0.66
CA ILE A 456 -10.69 -14.23 -0.85
C ILE A 456 -10.10 -15.23 0.15
N ASP A 457 -10.59 -15.29 1.39
CA ASP A 457 -10.17 -16.28 2.39
C ASP A 457 -10.58 -17.72 2.02
N ASP A 458 -11.68 -17.89 1.25
CA ASP A 458 -12.16 -19.19 0.76
C ASP A 458 -11.47 -19.63 -0.55
N TYR A 459 -10.82 -18.73 -1.29
CA TYR A 459 -10.15 -18.98 -2.58
C TYR A 459 -8.72 -19.49 -2.39
#